data_8ab4b92c7041ebfeb6a089d33d3c289d
#
_entry.id   8ab4b92c7041ebfeb6a089d33d3c289d
#
_cell.length_a   1.000
_cell.length_b   1.000
_cell.length_c   1.000
_cell.angle_alpha   90.00
_cell.angle_beta   90.00
_cell.angle_gamma   90.00
#
_symmetry.space_group_name_H-M   'P 1'
#
loop_
_entity.id
_entity.type
_entity.pdbx_description
1 polymer ?
#
loop_
_entity_poly.entity_id
_entity_poly.type
_entity_poly.pdbx_seq_one_letter_code
_entity_poly.pdbx_strand_id
1 'polypeptide(L)'
;MLQSARAKLGLVNSQLFDEHEFFKAMSTDIKSANRSILIESPFITLRRAIEFSNLCRNIIVKGVVVSVHTRNPNHHDGNLRDQALMGIKYLQEAGIRVIAHNDLRHRKIAIVDKDILWEGSLNMLSHSNSRK
;
A
#
# COMPACT_ATOMS: atom_id res chain seq x y z
N MET A 1 17.36 7.33 8.72
CA MET A 1 15.96 7.49 9.10
C MET A 1 15.07 7.33 7.88
N LEU A 2 14.05 6.52 8.01
CA LEU A 2 13.08 6.36 6.95
C LEU A 2 12.07 7.51 6.99
N GLN A 3 11.87 8.15 5.86
CA GLN A 3 10.91 9.24 5.74
C GLN A 3 9.97 8.97 4.58
N SER A 4 8.75 9.43 4.73
CA SER A 4 7.74 9.38 3.69
C SER A 4 7.19 10.77 3.47
N ALA A 5 6.80 11.03 2.25
CA ALA A 5 6.29 12.31 1.85
C ALA A 5 4.84 12.19 1.41
N ARG A 6 4.05 13.19 1.73
CA ARG A 6 2.69 13.33 1.26
C ARG A 6 2.60 14.62 0.44
N ALA A 7 2.01 14.53 -0.72
CA ALA A 7 1.80 15.71 -1.57
C ALA A 7 0.41 15.64 -2.18
N LYS A 8 -0.25 16.78 -2.23
CA LYS A 8 -1.51 16.87 -2.95
C LYS A 8 -1.19 17.30 -4.37
N LEU A 9 -1.60 16.48 -5.34
CA LEU A 9 -1.28 16.73 -6.73
C LEU A 9 -1.90 18.04 -7.19
N GLY A 10 -1.12 18.84 -7.91
CA GLY A 10 -1.54 20.16 -8.34
C GLY A 10 -1.18 21.28 -7.38
N LEU A 11 -0.66 20.95 -6.20
CA LEU A 11 -0.18 21.93 -5.24
C LEU A 11 1.34 21.85 -5.16
N VAL A 12 1.95 22.97 -4.77
CA VAL A 12 3.40 23.06 -4.63
C VAL A 12 3.88 22.41 -3.35
N ASN A 13 3.05 22.43 -2.32
CA ASN A 13 3.45 22.00 -0.98
C ASN A 13 3.41 20.51 -0.80
N SER A 14 4.38 19.99 -0.05
CA SER A 14 4.38 18.61 0.41
C SER A 14 4.72 18.58 1.89
N GLN A 15 4.39 17.48 2.54
CA GLN A 15 4.66 17.28 3.96
C GLN A 15 5.53 16.05 4.13
N LEU A 16 6.47 16.10 5.08
CA LEU A 16 7.32 14.97 5.43
C LEU A 16 6.83 14.38 6.74
N PHE A 17 6.83 13.07 6.82
CA PHE A 17 6.38 12.33 8.00
C PHE A 17 7.48 11.38 8.46
N ASP A 18 7.63 11.23 9.76
CA ASP A 18 8.48 10.17 10.28
C ASP A 18 7.71 8.85 10.29
N GLU A 19 8.40 7.80 10.67
CA GLU A 19 7.82 6.45 10.64
C GLU A 19 6.63 6.31 11.58
N HIS A 20 6.65 6.96 12.73
CA HIS A 20 5.55 6.89 13.69
C HIS A 20 4.26 7.48 13.14
N GLU A 21 4.38 8.58 12.43
CA GLU A 21 3.22 9.33 11.95
C GLU A 21 2.72 8.86 10.61
N PHE A 22 3.59 8.20 9.84
CA PHE A 22 3.30 7.83 8.46
C PHE A 22 2.02 7.02 8.33
N PHE A 23 1.97 5.88 9.02
CA PHE A 23 0.82 4.98 8.87
C PHE A 23 -0.46 5.59 9.40
N LYS A 24 -0.37 6.38 10.46
CA LYS A 24 -1.54 7.03 11.02
C LYS A 24 -2.13 8.04 10.05
N ALA A 25 -1.28 8.89 9.49
CA ALA A 25 -1.72 9.93 8.57
C ALA A 25 -2.20 9.35 7.25
N MET A 26 -1.48 8.35 6.70
CA MET A 26 -1.90 7.69 5.48
C MET A 26 -3.24 6.97 5.68
N SER A 27 -3.43 6.34 6.82
CA SER A 27 -4.69 5.65 7.14
C SER A 27 -5.86 6.63 7.14
N THR A 28 -5.66 7.84 7.64
CA THR A 28 -6.69 8.87 7.63
C THR A 28 -7.08 9.23 6.20
N ASP A 29 -6.10 9.43 5.34
CA ASP A 29 -6.37 9.73 3.93
C ASP A 29 -7.11 8.59 3.25
N ILE A 30 -6.69 7.35 3.51
CA ILE A 30 -7.31 6.18 2.90
C ILE A 30 -8.77 6.06 3.32
N LYS A 31 -9.05 6.21 4.62
CA LYS A 31 -10.43 6.12 5.12
C LYS A 31 -11.32 7.21 4.56
N SER A 32 -10.74 8.32 4.14
CA SER A 32 -11.48 9.45 3.58
C SER A 32 -11.66 9.38 2.07
N ALA A 33 -11.15 8.35 1.43
CA ALA A 33 -11.20 8.22 -0.02
C ALA A 33 -12.65 8.13 -0.51
N ASN A 34 -12.91 8.77 -1.65
CA ASN A 34 -14.24 8.78 -2.25
C ASN A 34 -14.28 8.09 -3.61
N ARG A 35 -13.15 7.91 -4.27
CA ARG A 35 -13.12 7.37 -5.64
C ARG A 35 -12.22 6.17 -5.79
N SER A 36 -10.95 6.33 -5.46
CA SER A 36 -9.98 5.27 -5.74
C SER A 36 -8.77 5.36 -4.83
N ILE A 37 -8.16 4.19 -4.63
CA ILE A 37 -6.86 4.08 -3.97
C ILE A 37 -6.01 3.20 -4.84
N LEU A 38 -4.78 3.67 -5.13
CA LEU A 38 -3.79 2.88 -5.83
C LEU A 38 -2.58 2.74 -4.93
N ILE A 39 -2.20 1.51 -4.64
CA ILE A 39 -1.00 1.20 -3.85
C ILE A 39 0.00 0.53 -4.77
N GLU A 40 1.27 0.94 -4.68
CA GLU A 40 2.35 0.18 -5.27
C GLU A 40 3.29 -0.22 -4.15
N SER A 41 3.46 -1.53 -3.95
CA SER A 41 4.30 -2.07 -2.90
C SER A 41 4.99 -3.32 -3.44
N PRO A 42 6.33 -3.34 -3.50
CA PRO A 42 7.03 -4.49 -4.07
C PRO A 42 6.87 -5.75 -3.24
N PHE A 43 6.62 -5.63 -1.95
CA PHE A 43 6.48 -6.76 -1.04
C PHE A 43 5.14 -6.72 -0.34
N ILE A 44 4.57 -7.91 -0.09
CA ILE A 44 3.31 -8.06 0.63
C ILE A 44 3.48 -9.16 1.67
N THR A 45 3.07 -8.88 2.91
CA THR A 45 2.97 -9.91 3.94
C THR A 45 1.49 -10.12 4.28
N LEU A 46 1.17 -11.32 4.77
CA LEU A 46 -0.23 -11.63 5.13
C LEU A 46 -0.74 -10.67 6.20
N ARG A 47 0.05 -10.41 7.23
CA ARG A 47 -0.37 -9.54 8.31
C ARG A 47 -0.75 -8.14 7.81
N ARG A 48 0.10 -7.55 6.95
CA ARG A 48 -0.18 -6.22 6.42
C ARG A 48 -1.35 -6.24 5.45
N ALA A 49 -1.51 -7.32 4.69
CA ALA A 49 -2.66 -7.47 3.81
C ALA A 49 -3.96 -7.48 4.61
N ILE A 50 -3.99 -8.18 5.74
CA ILE A 50 -5.16 -8.21 6.62
C ILE A 50 -5.45 -6.80 7.17
N GLU A 51 -4.43 -6.13 7.67
CA GLU A 51 -4.59 -4.78 8.22
C GLU A 51 -5.11 -3.81 7.16
N PHE A 52 -4.54 -3.86 5.97
CA PHE A 52 -4.95 -2.98 4.89
C PHE A 52 -6.38 -3.28 4.43
N SER A 53 -6.73 -4.56 4.32
CA SER A 53 -8.09 -4.96 3.94
C SER A 53 -9.11 -4.44 4.94
N ASN A 54 -8.79 -4.54 6.24
CA ASN A 54 -9.68 -4.03 7.27
C ASN A 54 -9.82 -2.51 7.19
N LEU A 55 -8.73 -1.83 6.88
CA LEU A 55 -8.74 -0.37 6.71
C LEU A 55 -9.66 0.05 5.57
N CYS A 56 -9.68 -0.73 4.49
CA CYS A 56 -10.43 -0.38 3.27
C CYS A 56 -11.87 -0.90 3.27
N ARG A 57 -12.25 -1.71 4.24
CA ARG A 57 -13.54 -2.40 4.20
C ARG A 57 -14.72 -1.48 3.96
N ASN A 58 -14.81 -0.40 4.73
CA ASN A 58 -15.98 0.49 4.63
C ASN A 58 -16.01 1.28 3.32
N ILE A 59 -14.85 1.69 2.83
CA ILE A 59 -14.80 2.46 1.59
C ILE A 59 -15.08 1.59 0.37
N ILE A 60 -14.67 0.32 0.40
CA ILE A 60 -14.99 -0.62 -0.68
C ILE A 60 -16.50 -0.80 -0.79
N VAL A 61 -17.19 -0.94 0.34
CA VAL A 61 -18.65 -1.06 0.35
C VAL A 61 -19.30 0.17 -0.28
N LYS A 62 -18.69 1.35 -0.12
CA LYS A 62 -19.20 2.58 -0.70
C LYS A 62 -18.86 2.75 -2.19
N GLY A 63 -18.13 1.81 -2.76
CA GLY A 63 -17.79 1.86 -4.18
C GLY A 63 -16.42 2.38 -4.52
N VAL A 64 -15.56 2.64 -3.53
CA VAL A 64 -14.18 3.04 -3.80
C VAL A 64 -13.43 1.86 -4.42
N VAL A 65 -12.72 2.10 -5.51
CA VAL A 65 -11.92 1.08 -6.19
C VAL A 65 -10.52 1.10 -5.60
N VAL A 66 -10.11 -0.04 -5.03
CA VAL A 66 -8.78 -0.18 -4.44
C VAL A 66 -7.97 -1.14 -5.29
N SER A 67 -6.80 -0.69 -5.72
CA SER A 67 -5.88 -1.48 -6.55
C SER A 67 -4.50 -1.53 -5.90
N VAL A 68 -3.87 -2.69 -5.98
CA VAL A 68 -2.52 -2.91 -5.46
C VAL A 68 -1.66 -3.44 -6.60
N HIS A 69 -0.55 -2.78 -6.84
CA HIS A 69 0.47 -3.21 -7.81
C HIS A 69 1.66 -3.72 -7.03
N THR A 70 2.11 -4.92 -7.34
CA THR A 70 3.19 -5.58 -6.62
C THR A 70 4.06 -6.38 -7.57
N ARG A 71 5.17 -6.90 -7.08
CA ARG A 71 5.99 -7.83 -7.87
C ARG A 71 5.32 -9.19 -7.93
N ASN A 72 5.58 -9.91 -9.02
CA ASN A 72 5.18 -11.31 -9.12
C ASN A 72 5.80 -12.07 -7.93
N PRO A 73 4.98 -12.79 -7.13
CA PRO A 73 5.52 -13.53 -5.98
C PRO A 73 6.61 -14.52 -6.34
N ASN A 74 6.63 -15.03 -7.57
CA ASN A 74 7.67 -15.96 -8.00
C ASN A 74 9.05 -15.32 -8.10
N HIS A 75 9.14 -13.98 -8.00
CA HIS A 75 10.42 -13.29 -7.93
C HIS A 75 11.00 -13.31 -6.52
N HIS A 76 10.26 -13.84 -5.56
CA HIS A 76 10.70 -13.94 -4.16
C HIS A 76 11.02 -15.37 -3.80
N ASP A 77 11.82 -15.56 -2.78
CA ASP A 77 12.19 -16.89 -2.30
C ASP A 77 11.44 -17.25 -1.03
N GLY A 78 11.19 -18.53 -0.85
CA GLY A 78 10.80 -19.16 0.41
C GLY A 78 9.63 -18.46 1.09
N ASN A 79 9.87 -18.03 2.33
CA ASN A 79 8.83 -17.44 3.16
C ASN A 79 8.29 -16.13 2.57
N LEU A 80 9.12 -15.34 1.93
CA LEU A 80 8.68 -14.08 1.33
C LEU A 80 7.67 -14.35 0.21
N ARG A 81 7.92 -15.38 -0.60
CA ARG A 81 6.98 -15.78 -1.65
C ARG A 81 5.68 -16.28 -1.05
N ASP A 82 5.75 -17.12 -0.03
CA ASP A 82 4.56 -17.67 0.61
C ASP A 82 3.72 -16.57 1.23
N GLN A 83 4.35 -15.60 1.89
CA GLN A 83 3.66 -14.45 2.47
C GLN A 83 2.97 -13.64 1.39
N ALA A 84 3.64 -13.41 0.26
CA ALA A 84 3.06 -12.65 -0.84
C ALA A 84 1.84 -13.36 -1.42
N LEU A 85 1.93 -14.67 -1.64
CA LEU A 85 0.81 -15.44 -2.18
C LEU A 85 -0.39 -15.39 -1.25
N MET A 86 -0.19 -15.60 0.05
CA MET A 86 -1.27 -15.54 1.03
C MET A 86 -1.86 -14.14 1.14
N GLY A 87 -1.00 -13.14 1.15
CA GLY A 87 -1.45 -11.76 1.24
C GLY A 87 -2.27 -11.32 0.03
N ILE A 88 -1.82 -11.68 -1.16
CA ILE A 88 -2.55 -11.37 -2.40
C ILE A 88 -3.93 -12.00 -2.37
N LYS A 89 -3.99 -13.28 -1.98
CA LYS A 89 -5.28 -13.97 -1.91
C LYS A 89 -6.22 -13.27 -0.95
N TYR A 90 -5.70 -12.88 0.23
CA TYR A 90 -6.52 -12.18 1.21
C TYR A 90 -7.04 -10.84 0.67
N LEU A 91 -6.17 -10.07 0.01
CA LEU A 91 -6.57 -8.81 -0.58
C LEU A 91 -7.67 -9.00 -1.62
N GLN A 92 -7.51 -9.99 -2.49
CA GLN A 92 -8.49 -10.25 -3.54
C GLN A 92 -9.84 -10.65 -2.96
N GLU A 93 -9.83 -11.47 -1.91
CA GLU A 93 -11.07 -11.89 -1.26
C GLU A 93 -11.76 -10.73 -0.55
N ALA A 94 -11.02 -9.70 -0.19
CA ALA A 94 -11.57 -8.49 0.41
C ALA A 94 -12.11 -7.49 -0.63
N GLY A 95 -12.01 -7.81 -1.92
CA GLY A 95 -12.50 -6.94 -2.98
C GLY A 95 -11.45 -5.98 -3.52
N ILE A 96 -10.18 -6.20 -3.22
CA ILE A 96 -9.09 -5.37 -3.70
C ILE A 96 -8.50 -5.99 -4.96
N ARG A 97 -8.29 -5.17 -5.97
CA ARG A 97 -7.67 -5.63 -7.23
C ARG A 97 -6.16 -5.69 -7.03
N VAL A 98 -5.57 -6.83 -7.37
CA VAL A 98 -4.12 -6.99 -7.26
C VAL A 98 -3.55 -7.28 -8.63
N ILE A 99 -2.56 -6.50 -9.04
CA ILE A 99 -1.86 -6.65 -10.30
C ILE A 99 -0.41 -6.99 -9.99
N ALA A 100 0.00 -8.20 -10.35
CA ALA A 100 1.38 -8.64 -10.16
C ALA A 100 2.17 -8.35 -11.43
N HIS A 101 3.35 -7.76 -11.26
CA HIS A 101 4.20 -7.35 -12.37
C HIS A 101 5.46 -8.19 -12.41
N ASN A 102 5.97 -8.43 -13.62
CA ASN A 102 7.17 -9.24 -13.80
C ASN A 102 8.46 -8.42 -13.72
N ASP A 103 8.37 -7.10 -13.69
CA ASP A 103 9.56 -6.27 -13.51
C ASP A 103 9.96 -6.21 -12.03
N LEU A 104 11.14 -5.70 -11.76
CA LEU A 104 11.67 -5.59 -10.39
C LEU A 104 11.43 -4.19 -9.85
N ARG A 105 10.17 -3.78 -9.83
CA ARG A 105 9.82 -2.44 -9.35
C ARG A 105 10.09 -2.28 -7.86
N HIS A 106 10.47 -1.08 -7.49
CA HIS A 106 10.82 -0.76 -6.10
C HIS A 106 9.99 0.38 -5.52
N ARG A 107 9.12 0.98 -6.30
CA ARG A 107 8.38 2.15 -5.82
C ARG A 107 7.42 1.75 -4.71
N LYS A 108 7.31 2.65 -3.73
CA LYS A 108 6.46 2.48 -2.56
C LYS A 108 5.58 3.71 -2.49
N ILE A 109 4.42 3.62 -3.10
CA ILE A 109 3.52 4.77 -3.22
C ILE A 109 2.09 4.39 -2.89
N ALA A 110 1.33 5.41 -2.48
CA ALA A 110 -0.12 5.32 -2.39
C ALA A 110 -0.70 6.59 -3.01
N ILE A 111 -1.69 6.44 -3.86
CA ILE A 111 -2.38 7.56 -4.47
C ILE A 111 -3.85 7.46 -4.08
N VAL A 112 -4.35 8.50 -3.40
CA VAL A 112 -5.72 8.55 -2.93
C VAL A 112 -6.50 9.51 -3.80
N ASP A 113 -7.59 9.03 -4.41
CA ASP A 113 -8.51 9.82 -5.24
C ASP A 113 -7.82 10.56 -6.39
N LYS A 114 -6.65 10.06 -6.80
CA LYS A 114 -5.83 10.64 -7.88
C LYS A 114 -5.30 12.03 -7.57
N ASP A 115 -5.40 12.50 -6.32
CA ASP A 115 -4.92 13.83 -5.98
C ASP A 115 -4.00 13.90 -4.77
N ILE A 116 -3.89 12.84 -3.97
CA ILE A 116 -2.98 12.81 -2.83
C ILE A 116 -1.98 11.70 -3.04
N LEU A 117 -0.70 12.05 -3.04
CA LEU A 117 0.39 11.10 -3.23
C LEU A 117 1.15 10.91 -1.93
N TRP A 118 1.27 9.65 -1.51
CA TRP A 118 2.18 9.23 -0.45
C TRP A 118 3.33 8.47 -1.09
N GLU A 119 4.55 8.84 -0.75
CA GLU A 119 5.74 8.20 -1.30
C GLU A 119 6.83 8.16 -0.24
N GLY A 120 7.58 7.06 -0.20
CA GLY A 120 8.65 6.97 0.79
C GLY A 120 9.41 5.66 0.73
N SER A 121 10.17 5.43 1.80
CA SER A 121 11.02 4.26 1.93
C SER A 121 10.31 3.07 2.58
N LEU A 122 9.11 3.28 3.11
CA LEU A 122 8.39 2.22 3.80
C LEU A 122 7.52 1.44 2.85
N ASN A 123 7.60 0.11 2.92
CA ASN A 123 6.67 -0.75 2.21
C ASN A 123 5.33 -0.70 2.94
N MET A 124 4.28 -0.34 2.23
CA MET A 124 2.97 -0.16 2.84
C MET A 124 2.30 -1.47 3.19
N LEU A 125 2.63 -2.54 2.45
CA LEU A 125 1.99 -3.83 2.60
C LEU A 125 2.94 -4.91 3.13
N SER A 126 4.07 -4.51 3.72
CA SER A 126 4.96 -5.45 4.38
C SER A 126 5.60 -4.78 5.58
N HIS A 127 6.04 -5.61 6.52
CA HIS A 127 6.83 -5.09 7.63
C HIS A 127 8.22 -4.82 7.14
N SER A 128 8.65 -3.60 7.34
CA SER A 128 9.96 -3.21 6.87
C SER A 128 11.00 -3.41 7.93
N ASN A 129 10.62 -3.96 8.97
CA ASN A 129 11.55 -4.06 9.90
C ASN A 129 12.17 -5.26 9.94
N SER A 130 12.14 -5.22 9.39
CA SER A 130 12.77 -5.72 9.76
C SER A 130 13.97 -5.33 9.99
N ARG A 131 14.11 -4.83 10.26
CA ARG A 131 15.11 -4.40 10.50
C ARG A 131 15.76 -4.93 11.34
N LYS A 132 15.67 -5.41 11.31
CA LYS A 132 16.11 -5.95 11.92
C LYS A 132 16.42 -6.50 11.70
#